data_15d1e733303c25dcb27b4c57f921bd4d
#
_entry.id   15d1e733303c25dcb27b4c57f921bd4d
#
_cell.length_a   1.000
_cell.length_b   1.000
_cell.length_c   1.000
_cell.angle_alpha   90.00
_cell.angle_beta   90.00
_cell.angle_gamma   90.00
#
_symmetry.space_group_name_H-M   'P 1'
#
loop_
_entity.id
_entity.type
_entity.pdbx_description
1 polymer ?
#
loop_
_entity_poly.entity_id
_entity_poly.type
_entity_poly.pdbx_seq_one_letter_code
_entity_poly.pdbx_strand_id
1 'polypeptide(L)'
;MRSLAPGIKLITSFSRDSWYRFSILILTFVFYTSYHLSRKPISIVKSQLHRNCSNVIHPADLNITDNDTWCDWAPFDQNNYQNLFGVLDNCFLVAYAFGMFFSGMFGERLPLRYYLSSGMLLSGLFTALFGLGFYWRIHSLWYYCLVQALNGLVQTTGWPAVVACVGNWFGKGKRGFIMGIWNSHTSVGNILGSLIAGVYVSSAWGLSFIVPGIIIACTGVICFFFLVEKPEDVNCTPPQHHESVEQEPLLRNSSSNEEIFSSHTSTAVEPVEDHTEAISFCGALKIPGVVEFSLCLLFAKLVSYTFLYWLPLYISNIAHFDPKEAGDLSTLFDVGGIVGGILAGLISDYSGGRATTCWAMLIIAAPMLFLFNKIGQNGLPTTVGMLLWCGALVNGPYALITTAVSADLGTHECLRGNSRALSTVTAIIDGTGSIGAAVGPLLAGLISPTGWNNVFYMLITADVLACLLLSRLVYKEIRGWCGYTTRQRG
;
A
#
# COMPACT_ATOMS: atom_id res chain seq x y z
N MET A 1 40.87 -29.56 4.94
CA MET A 1 39.67 -29.03 4.27
C MET A 1 39.72 -27.49 4.34
N ARG A 2 39.84 -26.82 3.22
CA ARG A 2 39.77 -25.34 3.20
C ARG A 2 38.37 -24.92 3.58
N SER A 3 38.19 -24.08 4.59
CA SER A 3 36.90 -23.55 4.98
C SER A 3 36.37 -22.66 3.85
N LEU A 4 35.15 -22.91 3.39
CA LEU A 4 34.44 -22.04 2.43
C LEU A 4 34.34 -20.60 2.99
N ALA A 5 34.53 -19.63 2.12
CA ALA A 5 34.35 -18.22 2.50
C ALA A 5 32.97 -17.97 3.13
N PRO A 6 32.88 -17.14 4.18
CA PRO A 6 31.62 -16.96 4.93
C PRO A 6 30.40 -16.62 4.06
N GLY A 7 30.57 -15.80 3.04
CA GLY A 7 29.50 -15.46 2.09
C GLY A 7 29.07 -16.66 1.24
N ILE A 8 29.98 -17.45 0.76
CA ILE A 8 29.69 -18.67 -0.01
C ILE A 8 29.03 -19.72 0.88
N LYS A 9 29.50 -19.86 2.13
CA LYS A 9 28.86 -20.74 3.12
C LYS A 9 27.43 -20.34 3.41
N LEU A 10 27.15 -19.05 3.49
CA LEU A 10 25.78 -18.49 3.64
C LEU A 10 24.92 -18.86 2.44
N ILE A 11 25.43 -18.65 1.21
CA ILE A 11 24.71 -18.95 -0.03
C ILE A 11 24.41 -20.44 -0.16
N THR A 12 25.38 -21.32 0.14
CA THR A 12 25.21 -22.75 0.02
C THR A 12 24.42 -23.38 1.18
N SER A 13 24.17 -22.63 2.26
CA SER A 13 23.39 -23.12 3.40
C SER A 13 21.85 -22.98 3.19
N PHE A 14 21.41 -22.22 2.18
CA PHE A 14 19.99 -22.06 1.89
C PHE A 14 19.46 -23.26 1.09
N SER A 15 18.32 -23.79 1.54
CA SER A 15 17.56 -24.75 0.77
C SER A 15 16.94 -24.11 -0.48
N ARG A 16 16.59 -24.93 -1.48
CA ARG A 16 15.88 -24.45 -2.68
C ARG A 16 14.63 -23.64 -2.32
N ASP A 17 13.83 -24.13 -1.38
CA ASP A 17 12.61 -23.46 -0.89
C ASP A 17 12.92 -22.08 -0.30
N SER A 18 13.97 -21.96 0.50
CA SER A 18 14.38 -20.69 1.10
C SER A 18 14.83 -19.68 0.05
N TRP A 19 15.54 -20.12 -1.00
CA TRP A 19 15.95 -19.27 -2.10
C TRP A 19 14.78 -18.70 -2.88
N TYR A 20 13.83 -19.56 -3.26
CA TYR A 20 12.65 -19.10 -3.98
C TYR A 20 11.77 -18.18 -3.13
N ARG A 21 11.54 -18.49 -1.85
CA ARG A 21 10.79 -17.62 -0.93
C ARG A 21 11.44 -16.24 -0.79
N PHE A 22 12.75 -16.20 -0.61
CA PHE A 22 13.49 -14.95 -0.54
C PHE A 22 13.43 -14.17 -1.86
N SER A 23 13.59 -14.84 -2.99
CA SER A 23 13.49 -14.26 -4.32
C SER A 23 12.11 -13.65 -4.58
N ILE A 24 11.03 -14.37 -4.25
CA ILE A 24 9.66 -13.87 -4.40
C ILE A 24 9.40 -12.67 -3.51
N LEU A 25 9.89 -12.69 -2.27
CA LEU A 25 9.73 -11.56 -1.37
C LEU A 25 10.41 -10.30 -1.91
N ILE A 26 11.62 -10.43 -2.44
CA ILE A 26 12.36 -9.31 -3.04
C ILE A 26 11.69 -8.85 -4.35
N LEU A 27 11.32 -9.77 -5.24
CA LEU A 27 10.69 -9.42 -6.51
C LEU A 27 9.37 -8.67 -6.29
N THR A 28 8.51 -9.18 -5.42
CA THR A 28 7.24 -8.52 -5.11
C THR A 28 7.44 -7.18 -4.42
N PHE A 29 8.45 -7.06 -3.57
CA PHE A 29 8.86 -5.78 -2.98
C PHE A 29 9.26 -4.76 -4.05
N VAL A 30 10.12 -5.14 -4.99
CA VAL A 30 10.57 -4.28 -6.09
C VAL A 30 9.40 -3.91 -7.00
N PHE A 31 8.52 -4.85 -7.33
CA PHE A 31 7.37 -4.60 -8.17
C PHE A 31 6.47 -3.53 -7.56
N TYR A 32 6.12 -3.69 -6.28
CA TYR A 32 5.22 -2.73 -5.66
C TYR A 32 5.90 -1.41 -5.32
N THR A 33 7.19 -1.41 -5.05
CA THR A 33 8.01 -0.19 -4.99
C THR A 33 7.89 0.62 -6.28
N SER A 34 7.93 -0.01 -7.44
CA SER A 34 7.81 0.68 -8.73
C SER A 34 6.41 1.28 -8.95
N TYR A 35 5.36 0.67 -8.46
CA TYR A 35 4.02 1.25 -8.47
C TYR A 35 3.97 2.55 -7.66
N HIS A 36 4.45 2.55 -6.44
CA HIS A 36 4.48 3.75 -5.59
C HIS A 36 5.40 4.83 -6.13
N LEU A 37 6.55 4.44 -6.68
CA LEU A 37 7.47 5.35 -7.35
C LEU A 37 6.79 6.09 -8.51
N SER A 38 5.92 5.45 -9.25
CA SER A 38 5.17 6.07 -10.36
C SER A 38 4.02 6.98 -9.92
N ARG A 39 3.52 6.82 -8.69
CA ARG A 39 2.42 7.65 -8.14
C ARG A 39 2.88 8.96 -7.52
N LYS A 40 4.11 9.01 -7.02
CA LYS A 40 4.62 10.15 -6.25
C LYS A 40 4.93 11.40 -7.07
N PRO A 41 5.37 11.36 -8.34
CA PRO A 41 5.80 12.53 -9.09
C PRO A 41 4.79 13.67 -9.14
N ILE A 42 3.49 13.38 -9.20
CA ILE A 42 2.46 14.43 -9.24
C ILE A 42 2.53 15.37 -8.02
N SER A 43 2.83 14.84 -6.84
CA SER A 43 2.91 15.64 -5.62
C SER A 43 4.09 16.62 -5.62
N ILE A 44 5.17 16.27 -6.31
CA ILE A 44 6.37 17.11 -6.45
C ILE A 44 6.15 18.16 -7.54
N VAL A 45 5.54 17.77 -8.65
CA VAL A 45 5.36 18.63 -9.83
C VAL A 45 4.29 19.69 -9.61
N LYS A 46 3.32 19.50 -8.69
CA LYS A 46 2.29 20.51 -8.36
C LYS A 46 2.87 21.89 -8.12
N SER A 47 3.92 22.01 -7.32
CA SER A 47 4.57 23.27 -6.99
C SER A 47 5.31 23.91 -8.17
N GLN A 48 5.60 23.15 -9.20
CA GLN A 48 6.17 23.64 -10.45
C GLN A 48 5.09 24.08 -11.46
N LEU A 49 3.92 23.44 -11.43
CA LEU A 49 2.80 23.79 -12.30
C LEU A 49 2.14 25.13 -11.91
N HIS A 50 2.20 25.48 -10.63
CA HIS A 50 1.82 26.78 -10.10
C HIS A 50 2.84 27.27 -9.09
N ARG A 51 3.56 28.33 -9.40
CA ARG A 51 4.66 28.86 -8.59
C ARG A 51 4.60 30.40 -8.52
N ASN A 52 5.36 30.97 -7.60
CA ASN A 52 5.50 32.42 -7.52
C ASN A 52 6.48 32.90 -8.61
N CYS A 53 5.96 33.55 -9.66
CA CYS A 53 6.74 34.03 -10.80
C CYS A 53 7.69 35.19 -10.45
N SER A 54 7.49 35.88 -9.34
CA SER A 54 8.36 36.98 -8.92
C SER A 54 9.79 36.55 -8.59
N ASN A 55 9.99 35.25 -8.28
CA ASN A 55 11.29 34.67 -7.95
C ASN A 55 11.98 34.02 -9.15
N VAL A 56 11.41 34.13 -10.35
CA VAL A 56 11.96 33.52 -11.57
C VAL A 56 12.52 34.58 -12.52
N ILE A 57 13.69 34.32 -13.10
CA ILE A 57 14.30 35.24 -14.06
C ILE A 57 13.41 35.29 -15.33
N HIS A 58 12.94 36.46 -15.64
CA HIS A 58 12.07 36.71 -16.78
C HIS A 58 12.83 36.58 -18.11
N PRO A 59 12.35 35.77 -19.07
CA PRO A 59 12.89 35.77 -20.44
C PRO A 59 12.65 37.12 -21.08
N ALA A 60 13.67 37.67 -21.76
CA ALA A 60 13.64 39.01 -22.34
C ALA A 60 12.63 39.20 -23.49
N ASP A 61 12.09 38.12 -24.02
CA ASP A 61 11.28 38.09 -25.26
C ASP A 61 9.75 38.01 -25.01
N LEU A 62 9.29 38.01 -23.78
CA LEU A 62 7.87 37.93 -23.47
C LEU A 62 7.24 39.30 -23.24
N ASN A 63 6.29 39.70 -24.11
CA ASN A 63 5.42 40.85 -23.87
C ASN A 63 4.49 40.57 -22.70
N ILE A 64 4.73 41.25 -21.58
CA ILE A 64 4.02 41.03 -20.31
C ILE A 64 2.69 41.78 -20.34
N THR A 65 1.61 41.04 -20.45
CA THR A 65 0.27 41.54 -20.14
C THR A 65 -0.26 41.02 -18.81
N ASP A 66 0.31 39.95 -18.24
CA ASP A 66 -0.06 39.34 -16.96
C ASP A 66 1.19 39.06 -16.12
N ASN A 67 1.48 39.94 -15.16
CA ASN A 67 2.73 39.95 -14.42
C ASN A 67 2.88 38.78 -13.41
N ASP A 68 1.80 38.11 -12.99
CA ASP A 68 1.86 37.20 -11.85
C ASP A 68 1.82 35.70 -12.20
N THR A 69 1.39 35.33 -13.41
CA THR A 69 1.16 33.92 -13.81
C THR A 69 1.92 33.45 -15.05
N TRP A 70 2.82 34.27 -15.60
CA TRP A 70 3.54 33.97 -16.84
C TRP A 70 4.40 32.69 -16.79
N CYS A 71 4.85 32.30 -15.61
CA CYS A 71 5.71 31.14 -15.41
C CYS A 71 4.92 29.86 -15.09
N ASP A 72 3.61 29.95 -14.98
CA ASP A 72 2.75 28.84 -14.62
C ASP A 72 2.37 28.00 -15.86
N TRP A 73 2.03 26.76 -15.59
CA TRP A 73 1.53 25.85 -16.64
C TRP A 73 0.01 25.93 -16.70
N ALA A 74 -0.53 26.45 -17.79
CA ALA A 74 -1.97 26.45 -17.99
C ALA A 74 -2.51 24.99 -18.03
N PRO A 75 -3.64 24.67 -17.40
CA PRO A 75 -4.69 25.55 -16.81
C PRO A 75 -4.47 25.89 -15.33
N PHE A 76 -3.31 25.61 -14.74
CA PHE A 76 -3.03 25.81 -13.31
C PHE A 76 -2.54 27.23 -12.98
N ASP A 77 -2.63 28.13 -13.90
CA ASP A 77 -2.28 29.55 -13.80
C ASP A 77 -3.39 30.43 -13.20
N GLN A 78 -4.55 29.85 -12.84
CA GLN A 78 -5.71 30.55 -12.31
C GLN A 78 -5.79 30.42 -10.77
N ASN A 79 -6.61 31.26 -10.14
CA ASN A 79 -6.81 31.23 -8.68
C ASN A 79 -7.44 29.92 -8.15
N ASN A 80 -8.03 29.12 -9.01
CA ASN A 80 -8.64 27.83 -8.68
C ASN A 80 -7.69 26.64 -8.82
N TYR A 81 -6.39 26.86 -8.97
CA TYR A 81 -5.39 25.80 -9.23
C TYR A 81 -5.42 24.67 -8.20
N GLN A 82 -5.68 24.97 -6.90
CA GLN A 82 -5.77 23.96 -5.86
C GLN A 82 -6.96 23.02 -6.07
N ASN A 83 -8.11 23.55 -6.50
CA ASN A 83 -9.26 22.74 -6.85
C ASN A 83 -8.95 21.83 -8.05
N LEU A 84 -8.27 22.36 -9.06
CA LEU A 84 -7.85 21.58 -10.24
C LEU A 84 -6.85 20.48 -9.88
N PHE A 85 -5.93 20.72 -8.95
CA PHE A 85 -5.04 19.70 -8.43
C PHE A 85 -5.80 18.59 -7.69
N GLY A 86 -6.78 18.97 -6.89
CA GLY A 86 -7.66 18.00 -6.22
C GLY A 86 -8.43 17.13 -7.22
N VAL A 87 -8.95 17.73 -8.29
CA VAL A 87 -9.61 16.99 -9.38
C VAL A 87 -8.64 16.04 -10.08
N LEU A 88 -7.42 16.49 -10.37
CA LEU A 88 -6.41 15.71 -11.04
C LEU A 88 -6.00 14.46 -10.23
N ASP A 89 -5.75 14.64 -8.94
CA ASP A 89 -5.48 13.53 -8.02
C ASP A 89 -6.68 12.56 -7.96
N ASN A 90 -7.88 13.12 -7.93
CA ASN A 90 -9.09 12.34 -7.80
C ASN A 90 -9.41 11.50 -9.04
N CYS A 91 -9.05 11.95 -10.24
CA CYS A 91 -9.17 11.16 -11.45
C CYS A 91 -8.42 9.83 -11.34
N PHE A 92 -7.21 9.84 -10.80
CA PHE A 92 -6.45 8.61 -10.53
C PHE A 92 -7.09 7.78 -9.40
N LEU A 93 -7.36 8.41 -8.27
CA LEU A 93 -7.75 7.73 -7.03
C LEU A 93 -9.15 7.13 -7.10
N VAL A 94 -10.12 7.80 -7.75
CA VAL A 94 -11.46 7.25 -7.97
C VAL A 94 -11.43 6.08 -8.93
N ALA A 95 -10.69 6.19 -10.03
CA ALA A 95 -10.52 5.10 -10.98
C ALA A 95 -9.86 3.89 -10.30
N TYR A 96 -8.85 4.13 -9.47
CA TYR A 96 -8.19 3.10 -8.67
C TYR A 96 -9.16 2.44 -7.68
N ALA A 97 -9.91 3.23 -6.92
CA ALA A 97 -10.88 2.71 -5.95
C ALA A 97 -11.98 1.86 -6.63
N PHE A 98 -12.53 2.34 -7.74
CA PHE A 98 -13.52 1.62 -8.53
C PHE A 98 -12.94 0.32 -9.08
N GLY A 99 -11.80 0.37 -9.74
CA GLY A 99 -11.15 -0.79 -10.35
C GLY A 99 -10.70 -1.82 -9.31
N MET A 100 -10.37 -1.41 -8.09
CA MET A 100 -9.88 -2.31 -7.04
C MET A 100 -10.90 -3.39 -6.66
N PHE A 101 -12.19 -3.04 -6.60
CA PHE A 101 -13.24 -4.01 -6.28
C PHE A 101 -13.36 -5.12 -7.34
N PHE A 102 -13.06 -4.82 -8.59
CA PHE A 102 -13.09 -5.80 -9.69
C PHE A 102 -11.75 -6.52 -9.85
N SER A 103 -10.64 -5.89 -9.50
CA SER A 103 -9.30 -6.44 -9.73
C SER A 103 -9.05 -7.76 -8.99
N GLY A 104 -9.63 -7.93 -7.81
CA GLY A 104 -9.58 -9.19 -7.07
C GLY A 104 -10.18 -10.36 -7.84
N MET A 105 -11.33 -10.15 -8.48
CA MET A 105 -12.01 -11.16 -9.29
C MET A 105 -11.21 -11.54 -10.54
N PHE A 106 -10.57 -10.56 -11.17
CA PHE A 106 -9.71 -10.83 -12.32
C PHE A 106 -8.42 -11.53 -11.91
N GLY A 107 -7.82 -11.11 -10.78
CA GLY A 107 -6.60 -11.71 -10.26
C GLY A 107 -6.76 -13.19 -9.88
N GLU A 108 -7.96 -13.62 -9.48
CA GLU A 108 -8.25 -15.04 -9.19
C GLU A 108 -8.40 -15.90 -10.45
N ARG A 109 -8.80 -15.30 -11.58
CA ARG A 109 -9.13 -16.02 -12.83
C ARG A 109 -7.98 -16.02 -13.83
N LEU A 110 -7.09 -15.05 -13.77
CA LEU A 110 -6.01 -14.88 -14.72
C LEU A 110 -4.68 -15.32 -14.09
N PRO A 111 -3.72 -15.84 -14.89
CA PRO A 111 -2.38 -16.10 -14.41
C PRO A 111 -1.75 -14.81 -13.89
N LEU A 112 -1.32 -14.81 -12.62
CA LEU A 112 -0.85 -13.60 -11.92
C LEU A 112 0.32 -12.93 -12.64
N ARG A 113 1.23 -13.72 -13.19
CA ARG A 113 2.39 -13.22 -13.94
C ARG A 113 2.00 -12.34 -15.12
N TYR A 114 1.06 -12.80 -15.95
CA TYR A 114 0.57 -12.02 -17.10
C TYR A 114 -0.25 -10.82 -16.67
N TYR A 115 -1.11 -11.00 -15.68
CA TYR A 115 -1.97 -9.95 -15.14
C TYR A 115 -1.15 -8.80 -14.53
N LEU A 116 -0.17 -9.14 -13.70
CA LEU A 116 0.71 -8.17 -13.05
C LEU A 116 1.63 -7.47 -14.06
N SER A 117 2.31 -8.22 -14.94
CA SER A 117 3.24 -7.64 -15.90
C SER A 117 2.55 -6.73 -16.92
N SER A 118 1.38 -7.11 -17.42
CA SER A 118 0.62 -6.26 -18.34
C SER A 118 0.16 -4.96 -17.65
N GLY A 119 -0.29 -5.04 -16.41
CA GLY A 119 -0.66 -3.88 -15.60
C GLY A 119 0.53 -2.93 -15.38
N MET A 120 1.70 -3.46 -15.11
CA MET A 120 2.93 -2.65 -14.94
C MET A 120 3.37 -1.98 -16.23
N LEU A 121 3.32 -2.67 -17.38
CA LEU A 121 3.66 -2.10 -18.69
C LEU A 121 2.70 -0.98 -19.07
N LEU A 122 1.38 -1.20 -18.90
CA LEU A 122 0.38 -0.17 -19.17
C LEU A 122 0.49 1.02 -18.21
N SER A 123 0.78 0.77 -16.94
CA SER A 123 1.03 1.84 -15.97
C SER A 123 2.26 2.68 -16.35
N GLY A 124 3.33 2.04 -16.81
CA GLY A 124 4.50 2.73 -17.32
C GLY A 124 4.18 3.61 -18.54
N LEU A 125 3.36 3.09 -19.45
CA LEU A 125 2.90 3.83 -20.62
C LEU A 125 2.09 5.08 -20.21
N PHE A 126 1.09 4.94 -19.36
CA PHE A 126 0.24 6.08 -18.96
C PHE A 126 1.00 7.10 -18.09
N THR A 127 1.91 6.65 -17.23
CA THR A 127 2.78 7.56 -16.49
C THR A 127 3.68 8.36 -17.44
N ALA A 128 4.28 7.71 -18.42
CA ALA A 128 5.09 8.39 -19.44
C ALA A 128 4.26 9.34 -20.31
N LEU A 129 3.02 8.97 -20.67
CA LEU A 129 2.11 9.83 -21.43
C LEU A 129 1.78 11.11 -20.67
N PHE A 130 1.61 11.05 -19.34
CA PHE A 130 1.45 12.26 -18.54
C PHE A 130 2.64 13.21 -18.69
N GLY A 131 3.86 12.70 -18.60
CA GLY A 131 5.09 13.47 -18.79
C GLY A 131 5.29 14.00 -20.20
N LEU A 132 4.84 13.26 -21.22
CA LEU A 132 4.87 13.71 -22.62
C LEU A 132 3.99 14.93 -22.88
N GLY A 133 2.98 15.18 -22.04
CA GLY A 133 2.21 16.41 -22.08
C GLY A 133 3.05 17.69 -21.97
N PHE A 134 4.18 17.63 -21.25
CA PHE A 134 5.15 18.72 -21.19
C PHE A 134 5.81 18.98 -22.57
N TYR A 135 6.29 17.95 -23.23
CA TYR A 135 6.98 18.06 -24.52
C TYR A 135 6.03 18.41 -25.67
N TRP A 136 4.81 17.91 -25.63
CA TRP A 136 3.75 18.19 -26.59
C TRP A 136 3.02 19.50 -26.30
N ARG A 137 3.38 20.21 -25.21
CA ARG A 137 2.77 21.47 -24.77
C ARG A 137 1.25 21.39 -24.68
N ILE A 138 0.77 20.33 -24.02
CA ILE A 138 -0.65 20.13 -23.82
C ILE A 138 -1.11 20.93 -22.60
N HIS A 139 -2.06 21.86 -22.82
CA HIS A 139 -2.65 22.71 -21.78
C HIS A 139 -4.11 22.38 -21.51
N SER A 140 -4.57 21.20 -21.89
CA SER A 140 -5.91 20.70 -21.63
C SER A 140 -5.96 19.88 -20.36
N LEU A 141 -6.77 20.28 -19.39
CA LEU A 141 -7.01 19.51 -18.15
C LEU A 141 -7.53 18.10 -18.45
N TRP A 142 -8.38 17.95 -19.46
CA TRP A 142 -8.97 16.68 -19.86
C TRP A 142 -7.94 15.61 -20.25
N TYR A 143 -6.87 16.01 -20.91
CA TYR A 143 -5.78 15.09 -21.24
C TYR A 143 -5.17 14.49 -19.98
N TYR A 144 -4.79 15.32 -19.02
CA TYR A 144 -4.16 14.90 -17.77
C TYR A 144 -5.10 14.07 -16.90
N CYS A 145 -6.37 14.47 -16.82
CA CYS A 145 -7.39 13.73 -16.10
C CYS A 145 -7.65 12.36 -16.72
N LEU A 146 -7.75 12.26 -18.04
CA LEU A 146 -7.94 11.00 -18.74
C LEU A 146 -6.76 10.05 -18.54
N VAL A 147 -5.54 10.53 -18.71
CA VAL A 147 -4.32 9.75 -18.52
C VAL A 147 -4.22 9.25 -17.07
N GLN A 148 -4.53 10.12 -16.10
CA GLN A 148 -4.55 9.73 -14.68
C GLN A 148 -5.63 8.69 -14.37
N ALA A 149 -6.83 8.83 -14.90
CA ALA A 149 -7.91 7.85 -14.71
C ALA A 149 -7.55 6.49 -15.30
N LEU A 150 -6.99 6.44 -16.50
CA LEU A 150 -6.54 5.20 -17.13
C LEU A 150 -5.39 4.56 -16.35
N ASN A 151 -4.43 5.36 -15.88
CA ASN A 151 -3.35 4.88 -15.04
C ASN A 151 -3.86 4.33 -13.70
N GLY A 152 -4.77 5.03 -13.03
CA GLY A 152 -5.41 4.56 -11.80
C GLY A 152 -6.09 3.20 -12.00
N LEU A 153 -6.80 3.03 -13.11
CA LEU A 153 -7.50 1.79 -13.41
C LEU A 153 -6.53 0.62 -13.64
N VAL A 154 -5.46 0.80 -14.41
CA VAL A 154 -4.49 -0.28 -14.69
C VAL A 154 -3.62 -0.60 -13.48
N GLN A 155 -3.39 0.34 -12.59
CA GLN A 155 -2.62 0.10 -11.35
C GLN A 155 -3.35 -0.78 -10.33
N THR A 156 -4.66 -0.97 -10.46
CA THR A 156 -5.41 -1.90 -9.62
C THR A 156 -4.98 -3.36 -9.78
N THR A 157 -4.30 -3.70 -10.87
CA THR A 157 -3.74 -5.05 -11.07
C THR A 157 -2.66 -5.40 -10.05
N GLY A 158 -2.02 -4.42 -9.42
CA GLY A 158 -0.83 -4.61 -8.60
C GLY A 158 -1.11 -5.26 -7.26
N TRP A 159 -1.92 -4.62 -6.42
CA TRP A 159 -2.04 -5.01 -5.01
C TRP A 159 -2.61 -6.41 -4.79
N PRO A 160 -3.76 -6.77 -5.37
CA PRO A 160 -4.31 -8.11 -5.18
C PRO A 160 -3.40 -9.21 -5.72
N ALA A 161 -2.75 -8.98 -6.86
CA ALA A 161 -1.85 -9.95 -7.47
C ALA A 161 -0.58 -10.18 -6.63
N VAL A 162 0.01 -9.11 -6.11
CA VAL A 162 1.21 -9.20 -5.27
C VAL A 162 0.90 -9.86 -3.94
N VAL A 163 -0.22 -9.50 -3.30
CA VAL A 163 -0.64 -10.13 -2.03
C VAL A 163 -0.98 -11.60 -2.23
N ALA A 164 -1.66 -11.95 -3.31
CA ALA A 164 -1.96 -13.35 -3.64
C ALA A 164 -0.68 -14.16 -3.87
N CYS A 165 0.28 -13.62 -4.61
CA CYS A 165 1.57 -14.25 -4.85
C CYS A 165 2.33 -14.49 -3.53
N VAL A 166 2.43 -13.48 -2.67
CA VAL A 166 3.07 -13.62 -1.35
C VAL A 166 2.31 -14.63 -0.49
N GLY A 167 0.97 -14.63 -0.52
CA GLY A 167 0.14 -15.58 0.18
C GLY A 167 0.36 -17.03 -0.25
N ASN A 168 0.64 -17.28 -1.53
CA ASN A 168 0.96 -18.61 -2.06
C ASN A 168 2.30 -19.16 -1.53
N TRP A 169 3.25 -18.29 -1.18
CA TRP A 169 4.59 -18.67 -0.76
C TRP A 169 4.80 -18.66 0.75
N PHE A 170 4.01 -17.89 1.50
CA PHE A 170 4.20 -17.70 2.94
C PHE A 170 2.97 -18.13 3.74
N GLY A 171 3.18 -19.03 4.70
CA GLY A 171 2.15 -19.50 5.63
C GLY A 171 1.87 -18.54 6.79
N LYS A 172 1.05 -19.01 7.75
CA LYS A 172 0.78 -18.31 9.01
C LYS A 172 2.01 -18.36 9.91
N GLY A 173 2.46 -17.24 10.40
CA GLY A 173 3.57 -17.11 11.38
C GLY A 173 4.13 -15.71 11.31
N LYS A 174 4.63 -15.14 12.37
CA LYS A 174 5.27 -13.79 12.49
C LYS A 174 4.92 -12.79 11.35
N ARG A 175 3.66 -12.83 10.89
CA ARG A 175 3.21 -12.10 9.70
C ARG A 175 3.32 -10.60 9.91
N GLY A 176 3.02 -10.10 11.12
CA GLY A 176 3.04 -8.68 11.39
C GLY A 176 4.40 -8.07 11.15
N PHE A 177 5.44 -8.68 11.70
CA PHE A 177 6.81 -8.20 11.54
C PHE A 177 7.32 -8.32 10.10
N ILE A 178 7.21 -9.51 9.50
CA ILE A 178 7.66 -9.76 8.12
C ILE A 178 6.89 -8.88 7.14
N MET A 179 5.56 -8.77 7.30
CA MET A 179 4.73 -7.94 6.45
C MET A 179 4.95 -6.45 6.70
N GLY A 180 5.31 -6.04 7.92
CA GLY A 180 5.73 -4.67 8.21
C GLY A 180 7.00 -4.28 7.47
N ILE A 181 8.01 -5.15 7.46
CA ILE A 181 9.23 -4.95 6.66
C ILE A 181 8.88 -4.94 5.17
N TRP A 182 8.13 -5.92 4.69
CA TRP A 182 7.75 -6.02 3.29
C TRP A 182 6.92 -4.82 2.82
N ASN A 183 5.99 -4.32 3.64
CA ASN A 183 5.18 -3.15 3.31
C ASN A 183 5.99 -1.84 3.23
N SER A 184 7.23 -1.83 3.68
CA SER A 184 8.12 -0.67 3.50
C SER A 184 8.36 -0.31 2.03
N HIS A 185 8.03 -1.21 1.07
CA HIS A 185 8.01 -0.92 -0.36
C HIS A 185 7.20 0.33 -0.71
N THR A 186 6.11 0.59 0.01
CA THR A 186 5.28 1.79 -0.16
C THR A 186 6.11 3.05 0.10
N SER A 187 6.74 3.13 1.25
CA SER A 187 7.55 4.29 1.63
C SER A 187 8.83 4.39 0.80
N VAL A 188 9.49 3.28 0.52
CA VAL A 188 10.68 3.25 -0.37
C VAL A 188 10.31 3.74 -1.76
N GLY A 189 9.18 3.31 -2.31
CA GLY A 189 8.69 3.78 -3.61
C GLY A 189 8.40 5.29 -3.60
N ASN A 190 7.75 5.79 -2.56
CA ASN A 190 7.47 7.22 -2.40
C ASN A 190 8.77 8.05 -2.29
N ILE A 191 9.74 7.58 -1.51
CA ILE A 191 11.04 8.25 -1.37
C ILE A 191 11.76 8.30 -2.73
N LEU A 192 11.90 7.17 -3.41
CA LEU A 192 12.54 7.12 -4.72
C LEU A 192 11.81 7.97 -5.74
N GLY A 193 10.46 7.94 -5.74
CA GLY A 193 9.64 8.77 -6.62
C GLY A 193 9.86 10.26 -6.38
N SER A 194 9.95 10.69 -5.12
CA SER A 194 10.26 12.08 -4.75
C SER A 194 11.64 12.50 -5.22
N LEU A 195 12.65 11.68 -4.94
CA LEU A 195 14.04 11.99 -5.32
C LEU A 195 14.22 12.06 -6.83
N ILE A 196 13.67 11.09 -7.58
CA ILE A 196 13.75 11.07 -9.03
C ILE A 196 12.99 12.26 -9.63
N ALA A 197 11.77 12.52 -9.18
CA ALA A 197 10.98 13.65 -9.65
C ALA A 197 11.67 14.99 -9.33
N GLY A 198 12.24 15.12 -8.13
CA GLY A 198 12.96 16.31 -7.68
C GLY A 198 14.18 16.67 -8.54
N VAL A 199 14.84 15.68 -9.15
CA VAL A 199 15.98 15.94 -10.05
C VAL A 199 15.55 16.73 -11.30
N TYR A 200 14.37 16.46 -11.83
CA TYR A 200 13.91 17.01 -13.11
C TYR A 200 12.87 18.11 -12.97
N VAL A 201 12.27 18.29 -11.78
CA VAL A 201 11.10 19.15 -11.58
C VAL A 201 11.34 20.59 -12.02
N SER A 202 12.51 21.15 -11.76
CA SER A 202 12.82 22.55 -12.08
C SER A 202 13.25 22.77 -13.53
N SER A 203 13.78 21.75 -14.19
CA SER A 203 14.31 21.85 -15.57
C SER A 203 13.32 21.36 -16.63
N ALA A 204 12.77 20.18 -16.45
CA ALA A 204 11.84 19.54 -17.38
C ALA A 204 10.92 18.59 -16.60
N TRP A 205 9.85 19.13 -16.01
CA TRP A 205 8.94 18.35 -15.16
C TRP A 205 8.32 17.12 -15.86
N GLY A 206 8.29 17.11 -17.19
CA GLY A 206 7.86 15.92 -17.94
C GLY A 206 8.72 14.69 -17.69
N LEU A 207 10.04 14.86 -17.49
CA LEU A 207 10.94 13.75 -17.13
C LEU A 207 10.67 13.18 -15.73
N SER A 208 10.10 13.98 -14.84
CA SER A 208 9.67 13.52 -13.52
C SER A 208 8.59 12.42 -13.58
N PHE A 209 7.90 12.27 -14.70
CA PHE A 209 6.93 11.20 -14.97
C PHE A 209 7.48 10.15 -15.94
N ILE A 210 8.22 10.55 -16.98
CA ILE A 210 8.74 9.64 -18.00
C ILE A 210 9.73 8.65 -17.38
N VAL A 211 10.65 9.11 -16.55
CA VAL A 211 11.65 8.25 -15.91
C VAL A 211 11.00 7.21 -14.99
N PRO A 212 10.10 7.56 -14.07
CA PRO A 212 9.34 6.57 -13.32
C PRO A 212 8.50 5.62 -14.20
N GLY A 213 7.92 6.13 -15.28
CA GLY A 213 7.19 5.31 -16.24
C GLY A 213 8.05 4.24 -16.91
N ILE A 214 9.27 4.58 -17.29
CA ILE A 214 10.25 3.62 -17.82
C ILE A 214 10.66 2.61 -16.77
N ILE A 215 10.87 3.03 -15.53
CA ILE A 215 11.26 2.14 -14.43
C ILE A 215 10.19 1.08 -14.17
N ILE A 216 8.92 1.48 -14.06
CA ILE A 216 7.84 0.50 -13.83
C ILE A 216 7.65 -0.42 -15.04
N ALA A 217 7.81 0.06 -16.26
CA ALA A 217 7.75 -0.77 -17.45
C ALA A 217 8.88 -1.82 -17.49
N CYS A 218 10.11 -1.41 -17.19
CA CYS A 218 11.25 -2.34 -17.07
C CYS A 218 11.03 -3.38 -15.98
N THR A 219 10.49 -2.95 -14.84
CA THR A 219 10.15 -3.86 -13.74
C THR A 219 9.03 -4.83 -14.14
N GLY A 220 8.08 -4.40 -14.97
CA GLY A 220 7.06 -5.27 -15.57
C GLY A 220 7.63 -6.34 -16.49
N VAL A 221 8.67 -6.02 -17.27
CA VAL A 221 9.42 -7.01 -18.06
C VAL A 221 10.12 -8.02 -17.17
N ILE A 222 10.76 -7.57 -16.09
CA ILE A 222 11.38 -8.48 -15.09
C ILE A 222 10.33 -9.40 -14.46
N CYS A 223 9.14 -8.86 -14.14
CA CYS A 223 8.02 -9.65 -13.62
C CYS A 223 7.63 -10.76 -14.58
N PHE A 224 7.49 -10.45 -15.85
CA PHE A 224 7.14 -11.43 -16.87
C PHE A 224 8.13 -12.60 -16.96
N PHE A 225 9.44 -12.33 -16.85
CA PHE A 225 10.47 -13.36 -17.00
C PHE A 225 10.78 -14.14 -15.70
N PHE A 226 10.62 -13.54 -14.54
CA PHE A 226 11.15 -14.10 -13.30
C PHE A 226 10.13 -14.40 -12.21
N LEU A 227 8.88 -13.99 -12.33
CA LEU A 227 7.88 -14.26 -11.31
C LEU A 227 7.42 -15.71 -11.36
N VAL A 228 7.52 -16.40 -10.23
CA VAL A 228 6.96 -17.74 -10.00
C VAL A 228 5.73 -17.60 -9.09
N GLU A 229 4.57 -17.98 -9.61
CA GLU A 229 3.29 -17.74 -8.93
C GLU A 229 3.07 -18.67 -7.73
N LYS A 230 3.44 -19.94 -7.87
CA LYS A 230 3.21 -20.99 -6.88
C LYS A 230 4.46 -21.81 -6.61
N PRO A 231 4.66 -22.29 -5.35
CA PRO A 231 5.78 -23.15 -5.01
C PRO A 231 5.83 -24.45 -5.82
N GLU A 232 4.66 -25.00 -6.15
CA GLU A 232 4.52 -26.27 -6.88
C GLU A 232 5.13 -26.18 -8.29
N ASP A 233 5.08 -25.01 -8.93
CA ASP A 233 5.60 -24.78 -10.29
C ASP A 233 7.12 -25.01 -10.39
N VAL A 234 7.81 -24.95 -9.27
CA VAL A 234 9.27 -25.15 -9.15
C VAL A 234 9.65 -26.30 -8.21
N ASN A 235 8.71 -27.18 -7.91
CA ASN A 235 8.89 -28.30 -6.98
C ASN A 235 9.38 -27.87 -5.58
N CYS A 236 8.86 -26.77 -5.08
CA CYS A 236 9.03 -26.30 -3.71
C CYS A 236 7.84 -26.71 -2.83
N THR A 237 8.07 -26.81 -1.54
CA THR A 237 7.04 -27.19 -0.57
C THR A 237 6.05 -26.05 -0.36
N PRO A 238 4.73 -26.27 -0.57
CA PRO A 238 3.72 -25.25 -0.27
C PRO A 238 3.69 -24.95 1.22
N PRO A 239 3.31 -23.72 1.62
CA PRO A 239 3.14 -23.39 3.02
C PRO A 239 1.97 -24.19 3.60
N GLN A 240 2.12 -24.70 4.82
CA GLN A 240 1.05 -25.39 5.53
C GLN A 240 -0.04 -24.37 5.88
N HIS A 241 -1.09 -24.33 5.07
CA HIS A 241 -2.37 -23.74 5.44
C HIS A 241 -3.10 -24.82 6.24
N HIS A 242 -3.21 -24.68 7.57
CA HIS A 242 -3.87 -25.59 8.49
C HIS A 242 -4.70 -26.72 7.86
N GLU A 243 -4.06 -27.79 7.46
CA GLU A 243 -4.59 -29.14 7.47
C GLU A 243 -3.83 -29.88 8.57
N SER A 244 -4.22 -29.66 9.78
CA SER A 244 -3.87 -30.53 10.90
C SER A 244 -4.79 -30.20 12.07
N VAL A 245 -6.06 -30.46 11.88
CA VAL A 245 -6.86 -30.94 12.99
C VAL A 245 -6.77 -32.45 12.92
N GLU A 246 -5.88 -32.99 13.74
CA GLU A 246 -5.96 -34.31 14.33
C GLU A 246 -6.58 -35.42 13.47
N GLN A 247 -5.77 -36.10 12.71
CA GLN A 247 -5.82 -37.55 12.78
C GLN A 247 -4.83 -38.01 13.86
N GLU A 248 -5.27 -37.91 15.11
CA GLU A 248 -4.73 -38.76 16.15
C GLU A 248 -5.04 -40.21 15.73
N PRO A 249 -4.03 -41.10 15.59
CA PRO A 249 -4.33 -42.49 15.34
C PRO A 249 -4.94 -43.06 16.60
N LEU A 250 -6.23 -43.36 16.57
CA LEU A 250 -6.87 -44.27 17.50
C LEU A 250 -6.25 -45.67 17.30
N LEU A 251 -5.03 -45.82 17.73
CA LEU A 251 -4.40 -47.11 18.01
C LEU A 251 -4.43 -47.34 19.49
N ARG A 252 -5.53 -47.87 20.00
CA ARG A 252 -5.44 -48.68 21.22
C ARG A 252 -6.48 -49.78 21.24
N ASN A 253 -5.89 -50.98 21.07
CA ASN A 253 -6.31 -52.23 21.66
C ASN A 253 -7.77 -52.68 21.58
N SER A 254 -7.99 -53.67 20.73
CA SER A 254 -8.44 -54.94 21.27
C SER A 254 -8.02 -56.10 20.36
N SER A 255 -7.26 -56.97 20.92
CA SER A 255 -6.98 -58.31 20.46
C SER A 255 -8.27 -59.08 20.37
N SER A 256 -8.58 -59.67 19.23
CA SER A 256 -9.02 -61.06 19.08
C SER A 256 -9.49 -61.32 17.64
N ASN A 257 -8.80 -62.27 17.03
CA ASN A 257 -9.22 -63.25 16.07
C ASN A 257 -10.51 -63.01 15.27
N GLU A 258 -10.43 -62.95 13.93
CA GLU A 258 -10.89 -64.07 13.08
C GLU A 258 -10.71 -63.75 11.58
N GLU A 259 -10.56 -64.80 10.87
CA GLU A 259 -10.07 -65.05 9.54
C GLU A 259 -10.95 -64.52 8.41
N ILE A 260 -10.26 -64.28 7.26
CA ILE A 260 -10.62 -64.60 5.87
C ILE A 260 -11.92 -64.04 5.29
N PHE A 261 -11.80 -63.10 4.35
CA PHE A 261 -12.26 -63.33 2.97
C PHE A 261 -11.68 -62.29 2.01
N SER A 262 -10.93 -62.73 1.02
CA SER A 262 -10.50 -61.94 -0.12
C SER A 262 -11.67 -61.62 -1.05
N SER A 263 -11.90 -60.38 -1.39
CA SER A 263 -12.45 -60.01 -2.68
C SER A 263 -11.85 -58.69 -3.17
N HIS A 264 -11.10 -58.81 -4.24
CA HIS A 264 -10.68 -57.69 -5.08
C HIS A 264 -11.88 -56.91 -5.57
N THR A 265 -11.97 -55.66 -5.13
CA THR A 265 -12.70 -54.63 -5.88
C THR A 265 -11.84 -53.40 -5.90
N SER A 266 -11.14 -53.20 -7.01
CA SER A 266 -10.46 -51.96 -7.35
C SER A 266 -11.51 -50.90 -7.60
N THR A 267 -11.89 -50.16 -6.56
CA THR A 267 -12.57 -48.88 -6.71
C THR A 267 -11.51 -47.84 -7.00
N ALA A 268 -11.52 -47.38 -8.25
CA ALA A 268 -10.78 -46.17 -8.62
C ALA A 268 -11.24 -45.05 -7.69
N VAL A 269 -10.31 -44.53 -6.90
CA VAL A 269 -10.48 -43.29 -6.17
C VAL A 269 -10.51 -42.19 -7.24
N GLU A 270 -11.70 -41.76 -7.61
CA GLU A 270 -11.84 -40.51 -8.36
C GLU A 270 -11.16 -39.41 -7.55
N PRO A 271 -10.34 -38.56 -8.20
CA PRO A 271 -9.81 -37.39 -7.50
C PRO A 271 -11.00 -36.56 -7.05
N VAL A 272 -11.13 -36.35 -5.76
CA VAL A 272 -12.05 -35.37 -5.18
C VAL A 272 -11.59 -34.02 -5.73
N GLU A 273 -12.25 -33.55 -6.78
CA GLU A 273 -12.12 -32.18 -7.22
C GLU A 273 -12.54 -31.31 -6.05
N ASP A 274 -11.57 -30.62 -5.52
CA ASP A 274 -11.74 -29.62 -4.45
C ASP A 274 -12.54 -28.43 -5.02
N HIS A 275 -13.86 -28.61 -5.09
CA HIS A 275 -14.82 -27.55 -5.42
C HIS A 275 -14.96 -26.59 -4.24
N THR A 276 -13.89 -25.96 -3.83
CA THR A 276 -13.98 -24.78 -2.96
C THR A 276 -14.52 -23.63 -3.79
N GLU A 277 -15.82 -23.38 -3.69
CA GLU A 277 -16.44 -22.18 -4.28
C GLU A 277 -15.75 -20.93 -3.75
N ALA A 278 -15.43 -20.00 -4.65
CA ALA A 278 -14.89 -18.72 -4.28
C ALA A 278 -15.88 -18.00 -3.35
N ILE A 279 -15.40 -17.42 -2.26
CA ILE A 279 -16.27 -16.70 -1.31
C ILE A 279 -16.97 -15.53 -2.02
N SER A 280 -18.27 -15.37 -1.78
CA SER A 280 -19.00 -14.23 -2.29
C SER A 280 -18.61 -12.94 -1.56
N PHE A 281 -18.78 -11.79 -2.21
CA PHE A 281 -18.55 -10.48 -1.60
C PHE A 281 -19.30 -10.33 -0.25
N CYS A 282 -20.58 -10.68 -0.22
CA CYS A 282 -21.38 -10.66 1.01
C CYS A 282 -20.89 -11.67 2.05
N GLY A 283 -20.36 -12.80 1.62
CA GLY A 283 -19.74 -13.80 2.51
C GLY A 283 -18.50 -13.25 3.20
N ALA A 284 -17.65 -12.55 2.46
CA ALA A 284 -16.44 -11.92 3.01
C ALA A 284 -16.77 -10.81 4.02
N LEU A 285 -17.83 -10.03 3.81
CA LEU A 285 -18.30 -9.01 4.76
C LEU A 285 -18.78 -9.58 6.10
N LYS A 286 -19.19 -10.85 6.13
CA LYS A 286 -19.63 -11.53 7.36
C LYS A 286 -18.46 -11.99 8.24
N ILE A 287 -17.23 -11.98 7.73
CA ILE A 287 -16.05 -12.34 8.50
C ILE A 287 -15.88 -11.30 9.62
N PRO A 288 -15.76 -11.72 10.91
CA PRO A 288 -15.63 -10.79 12.03
C PRO A 288 -14.40 -9.90 11.88
N GLY A 289 -14.61 -8.59 11.91
CA GLY A 289 -13.56 -7.59 11.83
C GLY A 289 -13.33 -7.00 10.43
N VAL A 290 -13.83 -7.62 9.36
CA VAL A 290 -13.63 -7.11 7.99
C VAL A 290 -14.25 -5.71 7.83
N VAL A 291 -15.46 -5.50 8.30
CA VAL A 291 -16.16 -4.21 8.19
C VAL A 291 -15.45 -3.13 9.01
N GLU A 292 -15.13 -3.43 10.26
CA GLU A 292 -14.49 -2.48 11.18
C GLU A 292 -13.10 -2.06 10.66
N PHE A 293 -12.27 -3.01 10.25
CA PHE A 293 -10.93 -2.70 9.71
C PHE A 293 -11.01 -2.01 8.35
N SER A 294 -11.97 -2.36 7.50
CA SER A 294 -12.16 -1.69 6.21
C SER A 294 -12.53 -0.22 6.37
N LEU A 295 -13.46 0.08 7.27
CA LEU A 295 -13.87 1.46 7.56
C LEU A 295 -12.77 2.24 8.28
N CYS A 296 -12.04 1.59 9.19
CA CYS A 296 -10.87 2.20 9.81
C CYS A 296 -9.81 2.56 8.75
N LEU A 297 -9.54 1.67 7.82
CA LEU A 297 -8.59 1.92 6.74
C LEU A 297 -9.05 3.05 5.81
N LEU A 298 -10.34 3.20 5.58
CA LEU A 298 -10.88 4.33 4.81
C LEU A 298 -10.36 5.66 5.39
N PHE A 299 -10.51 5.85 6.70
CA PHE A 299 -10.05 7.08 7.37
C PHE A 299 -8.52 7.14 7.52
N ALA A 300 -7.86 6.03 7.79
CA ALA A 300 -6.39 5.99 7.86
C ALA A 300 -5.75 6.31 6.51
N LYS A 301 -6.26 5.77 5.42
CA LYS A 301 -5.81 6.11 4.07
C LYS A 301 -6.15 7.54 3.67
N LEU A 302 -7.28 8.07 4.10
CA LEU A 302 -7.63 9.48 3.88
C LEU A 302 -6.52 10.39 4.40
N VAL A 303 -6.05 10.16 5.62
CA VAL A 303 -4.95 10.92 6.22
C VAL A 303 -3.64 10.68 5.48
N SER A 304 -3.25 9.44 5.28
CA SER A 304 -1.99 9.05 4.65
C SER A 304 -1.86 9.58 3.22
N TYR A 305 -2.90 9.44 2.40
CA TYR A 305 -2.90 9.90 1.01
C TYR A 305 -3.01 11.42 0.86
N THR A 306 -3.64 12.09 1.80
CA THR A 306 -3.58 13.56 1.85
C THR A 306 -2.15 14.03 2.04
N PHE A 307 -1.40 13.45 2.95
CA PHE A 307 0.03 13.73 3.08
C PHE A 307 0.83 13.35 1.85
N LEU A 308 0.54 12.19 1.25
CA LEU A 308 1.23 11.74 0.04
C LEU A 308 1.16 12.78 -1.09
N TYR A 309 -0.01 13.35 -1.33
CA TYR A 309 -0.28 14.22 -2.47
C TYR A 309 -0.10 15.71 -2.18
N TRP A 310 -0.22 16.15 -0.92
CA TRP A 310 -0.25 17.56 -0.57
C TRP A 310 0.89 18.03 0.35
N LEU A 311 1.61 17.13 1.01
CA LEU A 311 2.68 17.51 1.95
C LEU A 311 3.79 18.35 1.29
N PRO A 312 4.32 18.02 0.10
CA PRO A 312 5.34 18.86 -0.54
C PRO A 312 4.84 20.27 -0.84
N LEU A 313 3.60 20.41 -1.31
CA LEU A 313 2.98 21.71 -1.57
C LEU A 313 2.78 22.51 -0.27
N TYR A 314 2.33 21.84 0.79
CA TYR A 314 2.21 22.47 2.13
C TYR A 314 3.55 23.00 2.63
N ILE A 315 4.60 22.19 2.55
CA ILE A 315 5.95 22.60 2.97
C ILE A 315 6.45 23.79 2.12
N SER A 316 6.26 23.74 0.82
CA SER A 316 6.65 24.82 -0.08
C SER A 316 5.91 26.12 0.23
N ASN A 317 4.59 26.06 0.44
CA ASN A 317 3.77 27.24 0.66
C ASN A 317 3.98 27.89 2.02
N ILE A 318 4.24 27.08 3.06
CA ILE A 318 4.32 27.58 4.44
C ILE A 318 5.75 27.92 4.84
N ALA A 319 6.71 27.09 4.45
CA ALA A 319 8.11 27.27 4.83
C ALA A 319 8.94 27.95 3.72
N HIS A 320 8.31 28.28 2.57
CA HIS A 320 8.93 28.94 1.42
C HIS A 320 10.16 28.21 0.85
N PHE A 321 10.18 26.88 0.97
CA PHE A 321 11.20 26.05 0.35
C PHE A 321 10.98 25.93 -1.15
N ASP A 322 12.08 25.75 -1.90
CA ASP A 322 12.04 25.39 -3.32
C ASP A 322 11.31 24.03 -3.53
N PRO A 323 10.63 23.83 -4.65
CA PRO A 323 9.90 22.56 -4.91
C PRO A 323 10.73 21.30 -4.70
N LYS A 324 12.00 21.31 -5.05
CA LYS A 324 12.91 20.19 -4.82
C LYS A 324 13.15 19.96 -3.33
N GLU A 325 13.48 21.00 -2.59
CA GLU A 325 13.73 20.92 -1.14
C GLU A 325 12.48 20.46 -0.38
N ALA A 326 11.31 20.96 -0.74
CA ALA A 326 10.03 20.53 -0.17
C ALA A 326 9.75 19.05 -0.46
N GLY A 327 10.05 18.59 -1.66
CA GLY A 327 9.97 17.18 -2.03
C GLY A 327 10.93 16.31 -1.21
N ASP A 328 12.18 16.74 -1.08
CA ASP A 328 13.19 16.03 -0.30
C ASP A 328 12.82 15.95 1.20
N LEU A 329 12.32 17.04 1.78
CA LEU A 329 11.83 17.06 3.17
C LEU A 329 10.61 16.14 3.36
N SER A 330 9.72 16.04 2.39
CA SER A 330 8.56 15.15 2.47
C SER A 330 8.94 13.67 2.54
N THR A 331 10.15 13.30 2.10
CA THR A 331 10.65 11.92 2.23
C THR A 331 10.82 11.48 3.67
N LEU A 332 11.03 12.42 4.60
CA LEU A 332 11.16 12.12 6.03
C LEU A 332 9.85 11.55 6.61
N PHE A 333 8.70 11.98 6.11
CA PHE A 333 7.41 11.38 6.45
C PHE A 333 7.37 9.90 6.05
N ASP A 334 7.88 9.55 4.90
CA ASP A 334 7.95 8.17 4.42
C ASP A 334 8.99 7.34 5.20
N VAL A 335 10.12 7.92 5.56
CA VAL A 335 11.11 7.27 6.44
C VAL A 335 10.48 6.94 7.79
N GLY A 336 9.76 7.89 8.38
CA GLY A 336 8.96 7.65 9.59
C GLY A 336 7.95 6.52 9.38
N GLY A 337 7.29 6.48 8.23
CA GLY A 337 6.34 5.43 7.84
C GLY A 337 6.95 4.03 7.80
N ILE A 338 8.19 3.88 7.34
CA ILE A 338 8.92 2.60 7.38
C ILE A 338 9.08 2.13 8.83
N VAL A 339 9.60 2.98 9.68
CA VAL A 339 9.80 2.67 11.10
C VAL A 339 8.47 2.35 11.78
N GLY A 340 7.45 3.16 11.55
CA GLY A 340 6.11 2.98 12.11
C GLY A 340 5.45 1.66 11.67
N GLY A 341 5.56 1.30 10.41
CA GLY A 341 5.03 0.04 9.88
C GLY A 341 5.70 -1.19 10.49
N ILE A 342 7.02 -1.18 10.61
CA ILE A 342 7.80 -2.27 11.23
C ILE A 342 7.45 -2.37 12.73
N LEU A 343 7.43 -1.26 13.46
CA LEU A 343 7.07 -1.25 14.89
C LEU A 343 5.63 -1.70 15.12
N ALA A 344 4.68 -1.25 14.30
CA ALA A 344 3.29 -1.69 14.38
C ALA A 344 3.18 -3.21 14.20
N GLY A 345 3.87 -3.78 13.20
CA GLY A 345 3.94 -5.21 12.99
C GLY A 345 4.53 -5.96 14.17
N LEU A 346 5.67 -5.50 14.67
CA LEU A 346 6.36 -6.11 15.81
C LEU A 346 5.53 -6.07 17.09
N ILE A 347 4.98 -4.91 17.43
CA ILE A 347 4.15 -4.72 18.63
C ILE A 347 2.89 -5.58 18.55
N SER A 348 2.23 -5.62 17.39
CA SER A 348 1.02 -6.42 17.22
C SER A 348 1.28 -7.93 17.27
N ASP A 349 2.43 -8.39 16.79
CA ASP A 349 2.83 -9.81 16.90
C ASP A 349 3.14 -10.19 18.34
N TYR A 350 3.79 -9.29 19.09
CA TYR A 350 4.14 -9.53 20.49
C TYR A 350 2.91 -9.49 21.42
N SER A 351 2.02 -8.52 21.21
CA SER A 351 0.83 -8.34 22.06
C SER A 351 -0.33 -9.26 21.68
N GLY A 352 -0.33 -9.80 20.48
CA GLY A 352 -1.47 -10.53 19.90
C GLY A 352 -2.69 -9.65 19.63
N GLY A 353 -2.55 -8.31 19.68
CA GLY A 353 -3.62 -7.33 19.52
C GLY A 353 -3.45 -6.46 18.28
N ARG A 354 -4.00 -6.89 17.13
CA ARG A 354 -3.97 -6.10 15.90
C ARG A 354 -4.75 -4.80 16.02
N ALA A 355 -6.00 -4.89 16.50
CA ALA A 355 -6.86 -3.73 16.66
C ALA A 355 -6.34 -2.77 17.73
N THR A 356 -5.85 -3.28 18.84
CA THR A 356 -5.31 -2.47 19.94
C THR A 356 -4.07 -1.71 19.53
N THR A 357 -3.17 -2.31 18.73
CA THR A 357 -1.98 -1.64 18.21
C THR A 357 -2.36 -0.50 17.26
N CYS A 358 -3.26 -0.75 16.32
CA CYS A 358 -3.76 0.29 15.41
C CYS A 358 -4.42 1.43 16.19
N TRP A 359 -5.26 1.11 17.14
CA TRP A 359 -5.98 2.09 17.97
C TRP A 359 -5.05 2.96 18.79
N ALA A 360 -4.03 2.38 19.44
CA ALA A 360 -3.05 3.13 20.22
C ALA A 360 -2.25 4.12 19.33
N MET A 361 -1.82 3.68 18.15
CA MET A 361 -1.10 4.56 17.22
C MET A 361 -1.99 5.69 16.70
N LEU A 362 -3.26 5.43 16.39
CA LEU A 362 -4.21 6.44 15.93
C LEU A 362 -4.54 7.46 17.03
N ILE A 363 -4.71 7.02 18.29
CA ILE A 363 -4.94 7.93 19.43
C ILE A 363 -3.77 8.90 19.61
N ILE A 364 -2.54 8.42 19.47
CA ILE A 364 -1.34 9.27 19.59
C ILE A 364 -1.19 10.17 18.36
N ALA A 365 -1.61 9.70 17.18
CA ALA A 365 -1.50 10.46 15.93
C ALA A 365 -2.33 11.74 15.95
N ALA A 366 -3.53 11.75 16.51
CA ALA A 366 -4.39 12.93 16.53
C ALA A 366 -3.75 14.15 17.23
N PRO A 367 -3.22 14.05 18.47
CA PRO A 367 -2.48 15.15 19.11
C PRO A 367 -1.21 15.53 18.33
N MET A 368 -0.53 14.56 17.73
CA MET A 368 0.70 14.83 16.97
C MET A 368 0.43 15.60 15.69
N LEU A 369 -0.69 15.35 15.00
CA LEU A 369 -1.11 16.15 13.86
C LEU A 369 -1.43 17.60 14.26
N PHE A 370 -2.10 17.79 15.39
CA PHE A 370 -2.36 19.12 15.93
C PHE A 370 -1.04 19.84 16.25
N LEU A 371 -0.12 19.16 16.91
CA LEU A 371 1.20 19.71 17.26
C LEU A 371 2.01 20.07 16.02
N PHE A 372 2.02 19.19 14.99
CA PHE A 372 2.68 19.46 13.72
C PHE A 372 2.14 20.73 13.05
N ASN A 373 0.82 20.90 13.05
CA ASN A 373 0.21 22.12 12.52
C ASN A 373 0.62 23.39 13.27
N LYS A 374 0.84 23.30 14.58
CA LYS A 374 1.18 24.46 15.43
C LYS A 374 2.68 24.81 15.46
N ILE A 375 3.53 23.81 15.53
CA ILE A 375 4.97 24.00 15.75
C ILE A 375 5.87 23.42 14.66
N GLY A 376 5.33 22.67 13.70
CA GLY A 376 6.10 22.02 12.64
C GLY A 376 6.88 22.97 11.74
N GLN A 377 6.63 24.27 11.84
CA GLN A 377 7.27 25.35 11.07
C GLN A 377 8.35 26.10 11.87
N ASN A 378 8.56 25.76 13.13
CA ASN A 378 9.45 26.49 14.06
C ASN A 378 10.93 26.11 13.91
N GLY A 379 11.40 25.93 12.69
CA GLY A 379 12.77 25.59 12.38
C GLY A 379 12.94 24.18 11.81
N LEU A 380 14.04 23.98 11.09
CA LEU A 380 14.32 22.71 10.39
C LEU A 380 14.36 21.49 11.32
N PRO A 381 15.01 21.52 12.52
CA PRO A 381 15.01 20.35 13.41
C PRO A 381 13.62 19.94 13.88
N THR A 382 12.74 20.91 14.18
CA THR A 382 11.36 20.65 14.59
C THR A 382 10.55 20.04 13.44
N THR A 383 10.68 20.58 12.24
CA THR A 383 10.03 20.05 11.03
C THR A 383 10.44 18.61 10.77
N VAL A 384 11.74 18.32 10.82
CA VAL A 384 12.29 16.95 10.64
C VAL A 384 11.73 15.98 11.68
N GLY A 385 11.80 16.35 12.96
CA GLY A 385 11.29 15.50 14.05
C GLY A 385 9.79 15.22 13.92
N MET A 386 9.00 16.25 13.62
CA MET A 386 7.54 16.11 13.47
C MET A 386 7.15 15.29 12.25
N LEU A 387 7.86 15.44 11.12
CA LEU A 387 7.62 14.62 9.92
C LEU A 387 7.88 13.14 10.19
N LEU A 388 8.98 12.80 10.85
CA LEU A 388 9.29 11.42 11.22
C LEU A 388 8.23 10.82 12.15
N TRP A 389 7.84 11.53 13.21
CA TRP A 389 6.83 11.05 14.15
C TRP A 389 5.45 10.93 13.53
N CYS A 390 4.98 11.93 12.81
CA CYS A 390 3.70 11.87 12.11
C CYS A 390 3.69 10.77 11.06
N GLY A 391 4.77 10.59 10.32
CA GLY A 391 4.91 9.49 9.35
C GLY A 391 4.78 8.13 10.00
N ALA A 392 5.44 7.90 11.13
CA ALA A 392 5.37 6.65 11.87
C ALA A 392 3.94 6.35 12.38
N LEU A 393 3.30 7.35 12.98
CA LEU A 393 1.97 7.18 13.58
C LEU A 393 0.84 7.08 12.56
N VAL A 394 0.94 7.76 11.43
CA VAL A 394 -0.06 7.73 10.35
C VAL A 394 0.06 6.46 9.52
N ASN A 395 1.28 6.09 9.13
CA ASN A 395 1.51 4.95 8.24
C ASN A 395 1.57 3.60 8.97
N GLY A 396 1.77 3.56 10.28
CA GLY A 396 1.79 2.33 11.06
C GLY A 396 0.48 1.55 10.98
N PRO A 397 -0.66 2.12 11.35
CA PRO A 397 -1.96 1.47 11.21
C PRO A 397 -2.29 1.10 9.76
N TYR A 398 -2.02 1.98 8.82
CA TYR A 398 -2.19 1.72 7.40
C TYR A 398 -1.42 0.47 6.96
N ALA A 399 -0.14 0.39 7.27
CA ALA A 399 0.71 -0.75 6.94
C ALA A 399 0.18 -2.06 7.57
N LEU A 400 -0.19 -2.02 8.83
CA LEU A 400 -0.66 -3.20 9.57
C LEU A 400 -1.99 -3.71 9.02
N ILE A 401 -2.95 -2.84 8.73
CA ILE A 401 -4.28 -3.24 8.23
C ILE A 401 -4.17 -3.80 6.81
N THR A 402 -3.44 -3.15 5.93
CA THR A 402 -3.33 -3.57 4.51
C THR A 402 -2.56 -4.88 4.33
N THR A 403 -1.74 -5.28 5.28
CA THR A 403 -0.89 -6.47 5.20
C THR A 403 -1.31 -7.55 6.18
N ALA A 404 -0.85 -7.48 7.43
CA ALA A 404 -1.06 -8.55 8.41
C ALA A 404 -2.52 -8.78 8.77
N VAL A 405 -3.30 -7.71 8.98
CA VAL A 405 -4.73 -7.83 9.29
C VAL A 405 -5.50 -8.42 8.11
N SER A 406 -5.26 -7.93 6.89
CA SER A 406 -5.90 -8.47 5.68
C SER A 406 -5.58 -9.95 5.49
N ALA A 407 -4.32 -10.35 5.73
CA ALA A 407 -3.91 -11.74 5.64
C ALA A 407 -4.56 -12.61 6.74
N ASP A 408 -4.64 -12.11 7.96
CA ASP A 408 -5.28 -12.83 9.08
C ASP A 408 -6.79 -12.99 8.85
N LEU A 409 -7.47 -11.97 8.34
CA LEU A 409 -8.90 -12.02 8.01
C LEU A 409 -9.18 -12.91 6.79
N GLY A 410 -8.34 -12.87 5.78
CA GLY A 410 -8.45 -13.71 4.57
C GLY A 410 -8.16 -15.19 4.80
N THR A 411 -7.61 -15.54 5.97
CA THR A 411 -7.33 -16.90 6.43
C THR A 411 -8.01 -17.22 7.75
N HIS A 412 -9.12 -16.54 8.06
CA HIS A 412 -9.87 -16.71 9.30
C HIS A 412 -10.45 -18.13 9.41
N GLU A 413 -10.55 -18.65 10.62
CA GLU A 413 -11.04 -20.02 10.92
C GLU A 413 -12.43 -20.31 10.34
N CYS A 414 -13.31 -19.29 10.28
CA CYS A 414 -14.64 -19.45 9.69
C CYS A 414 -14.63 -19.79 8.18
N LEU A 415 -13.50 -19.64 7.50
CA LEU A 415 -13.33 -19.94 6.07
C LEU A 415 -12.96 -21.41 5.80
N ARG A 416 -12.71 -22.22 6.82
CA ARG A 416 -12.40 -23.66 6.73
C ARG A 416 -11.37 -24.01 5.64
N GLY A 417 -10.28 -23.21 5.56
CA GLY A 417 -9.21 -23.48 4.60
C GLY A 417 -9.45 -22.99 3.16
N ASN A 418 -10.53 -22.22 2.89
CA ASN A 418 -10.76 -21.62 1.58
C ASN A 418 -9.66 -20.59 1.25
N SER A 419 -8.66 -21.01 0.49
CA SER A 419 -7.51 -20.19 0.10
C SER A 419 -7.87 -19.02 -0.84
N ARG A 420 -9.01 -19.09 -1.51
CA ARG A 420 -9.48 -18.05 -2.45
C ARG A 420 -10.07 -16.83 -1.75
N ALA A 421 -10.39 -16.93 -0.46
CA ALA A 421 -10.95 -15.82 0.31
C ALA A 421 -9.95 -14.66 0.52
N LEU A 422 -8.66 -14.94 0.53
CA LEU A 422 -7.63 -13.92 0.79
C LEU A 422 -7.66 -12.77 -0.21
N SER A 423 -7.78 -13.07 -1.49
CA SER A 423 -7.82 -12.03 -2.55
C SER A 423 -9.08 -11.17 -2.43
N THR A 424 -10.24 -11.79 -2.21
CA THR A 424 -11.52 -11.08 -2.04
C THR A 424 -11.52 -10.19 -0.79
N VAL A 425 -11.07 -10.69 0.35
CA VAL A 425 -10.98 -9.91 1.60
C VAL A 425 -10.00 -8.75 1.44
N THR A 426 -8.84 -8.99 0.87
CA THR A 426 -7.85 -7.95 0.60
C THR A 426 -8.39 -6.88 -0.33
N ALA A 427 -9.10 -7.26 -1.40
CA ALA A 427 -9.72 -6.33 -2.34
C ALA A 427 -10.82 -5.48 -1.68
N ILE A 428 -11.62 -6.04 -0.78
CA ILE A 428 -12.64 -5.31 -0.02
C ILE A 428 -11.99 -4.28 0.91
N ILE A 429 -11.01 -4.71 1.69
CA ILE A 429 -10.34 -3.84 2.66
C ILE A 429 -9.62 -2.71 1.92
N ASP A 430 -8.84 -3.03 0.91
CA ASP A 430 -8.08 -2.03 0.15
C ASP A 430 -8.99 -1.15 -0.72
N GLY A 431 -10.03 -1.71 -1.32
CA GLY A 431 -11.02 -0.95 -2.09
C GLY A 431 -11.77 0.07 -1.23
N THR A 432 -12.21 -0.33 -0.04
CA THR A 432 -12.85 0.56 0.94
C THR A 432 -11.87 1.65 1.38
N GLY A 433 -10.63 1.28 1.70
CA GLY A 433 -9.57 2.23 2.03
C GLY A 433 -9.29 3.21 0.88
N SER A 434 -9.36 2.74 -0.36
CA SER A 434 -9.12 3.57 -1.55
C SER A 434 -10.19 4.64 -1.77
N ILE A 435 -11.41 4.45 -1.26
CA ILE A 435 -12.43 5.51 -1.21
C ILE A 435 -11.92 6.66 -0.34
N GLY A 436 -11.40 6.36 0.84
CA GLY A 436 -10.78 7.37 1.71
C GLY A 436 -9.56 8.04 1.08
N ALA A 437 -8.74 7.25 0.39
CA ALA A 437 -7.59 7.76 -0.36
C ALA A 437 -8.00 8.76 -1.47
N ALA A 438 -9.15 8.57 -2.09
CA ALA A 438 -9.70 9.52 -3.07
C ALA A 438 -10.32 10.76 -2.41
N VAL A 439 -11.06 10.56 -1.32
CA VAL A 439 -11.76 11.65 -0.61
C VAL A 439 -10.76 12.61 0.05
N GLY A 440 -9.69 12.12 0.65
CA GLY A 440 -8.72 12.94 1.39
C GLY A 440 -8.06 14.03 0.54
N PRO A 441 -7.35 13.70 -0.54
CA PRO A 441 -6.74 14.69 -1.43
C PRO A 441 -7.75 15.64 -2.09
N LEU A 442 -8.95 15.16 -2.42
CA LEU A 442 -10.01 16.01 -2.95
C LEU A 442 -10.45 17.07 -1.93
N LEU A 443 -10.73 16.64 -0.70
CA LEU A 443 -11.09 17.56 0.39
C LEU A 443 -9.94 18.54 0.69
N ALA A 444 -8.70 18.09 0.64
CA ALA A 444 -7.54 18.97 0.80
C ALA A 444 -7.52 20.04 -0.29
N GLY A 445 -7.79 19.69 -1.54
CA GLY A 445 -7.91 20.65 -2.64
C GLY A 445 -9.02 21.66 -2.47
N LEU A 446 -10.16 21.24 -1.93
CA LEU A 446 -11.33 22.12 -1.69
C LEU A 446 -11.15 23.00 -0.44
N ILE A 447 -10.50 22.50 0.61
CA ILE A 447 -10.39 23.17 1.91
C ILE A 447 -9.14 24.03 1.99
N SER A 448 -8.04 23.67 1.32
CA SER A 448 -6.76 24.38 1.43
C SER A 448 -6.84 25.88 1.06
N PRO A 449 -7.69 26.33 0.14
CA PRO A 449 -7.87 27.78 -0.10
C PRO A 449 -8.38 28.56 1.12
N THR A 450 -9.10 27.89 2.04
CA THR A 450 -9.60 28.50 3.29
C THR A 450 -8.56 28.55 4.41
N GLY A 451 -7.44 27.88 4.22
CA GLY A 451 -6.32 27.79 5.14
C GLY A 451 -5.88 26.37 5.46
N TRP A 452 -4.59 26.14 5.62
CA TRP A 452 -4.02 24.83 5.93
C TRP A 452 -4.45 24.31 7.31
N ASN A 453 -4.77 25.19 8.26
CA ASN A 453 -5.32 24.77 9.56
C ASN A 453 -6.58 23.92 9.40
N ASN A 454 -7.46 24.29 8.47
CA ASN A 454 -8.71 23.56 8.21
C ASN A 454 -8.44 22.18 7.62
N VAL A 455 -7.41 22.04 6.79
CA VAL A 455 -6.96 20.73 6.28
C VAL A 455 -6.49 19.82 7.44
N PHE A 456 -5.69 20.35 8.36
CA PHE A 456 -5.26 19.60 9.55
C PHE A 456 -6.43 19.20 10.47
N TYR A 457 -7.42 20.07 10.65
CA TYR A 457 -8.64 19.73 11.41
C TYR A 457 -9.43 18.61 10.75
N MET A 458 -9.51 18.59 9.42
CA MET A 458 -10.08 17.46 8.67
C MET A 458 -9.31 16.16 8.93
N LEU A 459 -7.98 16.20 8.87
CA LEU A 459 -7.12 15.03 9.10
C LEU A 459 -7.27 14.50 10.52
N ILE A 460 -7.30 15.37 11.53
CA ILE A 460 -7.51 15.00 12.93
C ILE A 460 -8.89 14.37 13.13
N THR A 461 -9.93 14.92 12.51
CA THR A 461 -11.28 14.36 12.56
C THR A 461 -11.33 12.96 11.96
N ALA A 462 -10.70 12.75 10.79
CA ALA A 462 -10.61 11.44 10.15
C ALA A 462 -9.88 10.42 11.04
N ASP A 463 -8.80 10.83 11.67
CA ASP A 463 -8.01 9.98 12.57
C ASP A 463 -8.81 9.56 13.81
N VAL A 464 -9.56 10.48 14.43
CA VAL A 464 -10.45 10.18 15.56
C VAL A 464 -11.58 9.23 15.15
N LEU A 465 -12.18 9.41 13.97
CA LEU A 465 -13.20 8.49 13.45
C LEU A 465 -12.63 7.08 13.22
N ALA A 466 -11.41 6.96 12.73
CA ALA A 466 -10.72 5.68 12.61
C ALA A 466 -10.55 4.98 13.97
N CYS A 467 -10.17 5.72 15.01
CA CYS A 467 -10.09 5.22 16.37
C CYS A 467 -11.44 4.69 16.87
N LEU A 468 -12.51 5.46 16.70
CA LEU A 468 -13.84 5.09 17.17
C LEU A 468 -14.35 3.79 16.52
N LEU A 469 -14.06 3.59 15.23
CA LEU A 469 -14.47 2.39 14.51
C LEU A 469 -13.79 1.10 15.01
N LEU A 470 -12.58 1.19 15.57
CA LEU A 470 -11.88 0.06 16.15
C LEU A 470 -12.26 -0.23 17.61
N SER A 471 -12.97 0.66 18.30
CA SER A 471 -13.22 0.57 19.75
C SER A 471 -13.85 -0.76 20.16
N ARG A 472 -14.77 -1.30 19.35
CA ARG A 472 -15.41 -2.60 19.62
C ARG A 472 -14.42 -3.76 19.59
N LEU A 473 -13.54 -3.78 18.59
CA LEU A 473 -12.52 -4.83 18.44
C LEU A 473 -11.48 -4.74 19.54
N VAL A 474 -11.05 -3.53 19.88
CA VAL A 474 -10.12 -3.25 20.99
C VAL A 474 -10.70 -3.76 22.31
N TYR A 475 -11.96 -3.47 22.58
CA TYR A 475 -12.64 -3.96 23.79
C TYR A 475 -12.63 -5.50 23.85
N LYS A 476 -12.90 -6.18 22.74
CA LYS A 476 -12.85 -7.64 22.66
C LYS A 476 -11.45 -8.20 22.93
N GLU A 477 -10.41 -7.59 22.34
CA GLU A 477 -9.01 -8.00 22.54
C GLU A 477 -8.58 -7.83 24.00
N ILE A 478 -8.85 -6.66 24.60
CA ILE A 478 -8.51 -6.38 26.01
C ILE A 478 -9.26 -7.33 26.95
N ARG A 479 -10.53 -7.58 26.70
CA ARG A 479 -11.31 -8.53 27.50
C ARG A 479 -10.76 -9.96 27.38
N GLY A 480 -10.31 -10.36 26.21
CA GLY A 480 -9.63 -11.64 26.00
C GLY A 480 -8.38 -11.77 26.85
N TRP A 481 -7.54 -10.74 26.90
CA TRP A 481 -6.33 -10.73 27.73
C TRP A 481 -6.64 -10.79 29.23
N CYS A 482 -7.62 -10.03 29.71
CA CYS A 482 -8.05 -10.06 31.11
C CYS A 482 -8.66 -11.40 31.50
N GLY A 483 -9.42 -12.06 30.62
CA GLY A 483 -10.00 -13.37 30.85
C GLY A 483 -8.97 -14.50 30.90
N TYR A 484 -7.89 -14.40 30.14
CA TYR A 484 -6.78 -15.35 30.17
C TYR A 484 -5.97 -15.27 31.47
N THR A 485 -5.72 -14.04 31.94
CA THR A 485 -5.03 -13.81 33.23
C THR A 485 -5.80 -14.33 34.44
N THR A 486 -7.13 -14.32 34.42
CA THR A 486 -7.96 -14.88 35.47
C THR A 486 -7.95 -16.41 35.50
N ARG A 487 -7.81 -17.05 34.32
CA ARG A 487 -7.70 -18.52 34.22
C ARG A 487 -6.33 -19.08 34.66
N GLN A 488 -5.26 -18.30 34.61
CA GLN A 488 -3.95 -18.70 35.08
C GLN A 488 -3.74 -18.48 36.61
N ARG A 489 -4.62 -17.73 37.25
CA ARG A 489 -4.56 -17.45 38.71
C ARG A 489 -5.56 -18.27 39.52
N GLY A 490 -6.37 -19.09 38.94
CA GLY A 490 -7.26 -20.08 39.57
C GLY A 490 -6.81 -21.49 39.29
#